data_593777edfec8ef135d183d041a67232a
#
_entry.id   593777edfec8ef135d183d041a67232a
#
_cell.length_a   1.000
_cell.length_b   1.000
_cell.length_c   1.000
_cell.angle_alpha   90.00
_cell.angle_beta   90.00
_cell.angle_gamma   90.00
#
_symmetry.space_group_name_H-M   'P 1'
#
loop_
_entity.id
_entity.type
_entity.pdbx_description
1 polymer ?
#
loop_
_entity_poly.entity_id
_entity_poly.type
_entity_poly.pdbx_seq_one_letter_code
_entity_poly.pdbx_strand_id
1 'polypeptide(L)'
;MTFNVKGRSSKPEMTGKALLTVSAAVLWGISAPVFADSRDGDDSVDLTDSRISGDFDYGVCRGTNPKCYHDWVGAGRQNRVLVYTRTAGPRHANLGPALAAGLNPPLDPARHIVQTNLVRLLNAEGIAVDWTEDVTRVSNLNIYKAVIFASTSRDALWNHSVGGQVGQNLTGNYQQDAARTLLRQYIRAGGGFVAIHNAFGTEYNWQYYEGLLGNANYYDHGAYQPGTVQIVNDRDVSTAGLPARWDFSDEWYNLVPFPTKVRFLALVDEDSLATKHSIHPGFPKFHPVAWCQYYDGGRSWVTTLGHINTAFTAASALPGATEFQKMIVGGIKSAMGLEPFCQPGSHDRHNDYDRDRR
;
A
#
# COMPACT_ATOMS: atom_id res chain seq x y z
N MET A 1 30.83 -9.08 -57.22
CA MET A 1 29.92 -8.80 -58.32
C MET A 1 29.15 -7.54 -57.98
N THR A 2 29.53 -6.50 -58.66
CA THR A 2 29.03 -5.12 -58.57
C THR A 2 27.90 -4.94 -59.55
N PHE A 3 26.76 -4.39 -59.13
CA PHE A 3 25.85 -3.75 -60.05
C PHE A 3 25.39 -2.40 -59.51
N ASN A 4 25.75 -1.42 -60.30
CA ASN A 4 25.46 -0.01 -60.12
C ASN A 4 24.35 0.34 -61.13
N VAL A 5 23.24 0.98 -60.72
CA VAL A 5 22.30 1.62 -61.65
C VAL A 5 21.93 3.00 -61.13
N LYS A 6 22.32 3.97 -61.92
CA LYS A 6 21.87 5.38 -61.87
C LYS A 6 20.53 5.56 -62.58
N GLY A 7 19.72 6.52 -62.16
CA GLY A 7 18.59 7.06 -62.95
C GLY A 7 17.89 8.18 -62.20
N ARG A 8 18.27 9.39 -62.39
CA ARG A 8 17.71 10.63 -63.00
C ARG A 8 16.28 10.99 -62.53
N SER A 9 16.22 12.02 -61.76
CA SER A 9 15.71 13.38 -62.02
C SER A 9 14.48 13.57 -62.92
N SER A 10 13.41 14.13 -62.40
CA SER A 10 12.68 15.27 -63.01
C SER A 10 11.68 15.87 -62.01
N LYS A 11 11.84 17.17 -61.71
CA LYS A 11 10.79 18.04 -61.18
C LYS A 11 9.84 18.44 -62.30
N PRO A 12 8.60 18.81 -62.02
CA PRO A 12 8.02 19.99 -62.66
C PRO A 12 7.64 21.05 -61.60
N GLU A 13 8.03 22.27 -61.92
CA GLU A 13 7.42 23.50 -61.44
C GLU A 13 5.98 23.60 -61.96
N MET A 14 5.08 24.03 -61.14
CA MET A 14 3.87 24.72 -61.57
C MET A 14 3.53 25.87 -60.61
N THR A 15 3.60 27.05 -61.19
CA THR A 15 3.09 28.32 -60.75
C THR A 15 1.57 28.32 -60.64
N GLY A 16 1.00 28.98 -59.63
CA GLY A 16 -0.41 29.30 -59.74
C GLY A 16 -1.10 29.78 -58.45
N LYS A 17 -1.11 31.09 -58.28
CA LYS A 17 -2.18 31.93 -57.73
C LYS A 17 -2.62 31.72 -56.26
N ALA A 18 -2.27 32.69 -55.46
CA ALA A 18 -2.86 33.01 -54.16
C ALA A 18 -4.38 33.21 -54.26
N LEU A 19 -5.12 32.48 -53.47
CA LEU A 19 -6.49 32.80 -53.10
C LEU A 19 -6.52 33.08 -51.60
N LEU A 20 -6.73 34.34 -51.24
CA LEU A 20 -7.03 34.73 -49.87
C LEU A 20 -8.43 34.22 -49.52
N THR A 21 -8.50 33.20 -48.71
CA THR A 21 -9.71 32.83 -47.97
C THR A 21 -9.61 33.37 -46.56
N VAL A 22 -10.46 34.34 -46.25
CA VAL A 22 -10.70 34.85 -44.91
C VAL A 22 -11.43 33.73 -44.15
N SER A 23 -10.76 33.02 -43.29
CA SER A 23 -11.40 32.12 -42.37
C SER A 23 -11.88 32.90 -41.14
N ALA A 24 -13.19 33.01 -41.02
CA ALA A 24 -13.85 33.47 -39.81
C ALA A 24 -13.52 32.50 -38.67
N ALA A 25 -12.76 32.96 -37.70
CA ALA A 25 -12.52 32.24 -36.46
C ALA A 25 -13.86 32.24 -35.66
N VAL A 26 -14.54 31.11 -35.68
CA VAL A 26 -15.64 30.85 -34.72
C VAL A 26 -14.98 30.59 -33.37
N LEU A 27 -14.99 31.59 -32.51
CA LEU A 27 -14.69 31.47 -31.10
C LEU A 27 -15.80 30.59 -30.48
N TRP A 28 -15.49 29.32 -30.34
CA TRP A 28 -16.23 28.45 -29.39
C TRP A 28 -15.82 28.92 -27.99
N GLY A 29 -16.68 29.73 -27.40
CA GLY A 29 -16.65 29.98 -25.99
C GLY A 29 -16.87 28.65 -25.26
N ILE A 30 -15.79 28.06 -24.75
CA ILE A 30 -15.89 27.02 -23.75
C ILE A 30 -16.38 27.74 -22.48
N SER A 31 -17.70 27.80 -22.31
CA SER A 31 -18.27 28.10 -21.00
C SER A 31 -17.89 26.95 -20.10
N ALA A 32 -16.94 27.16 -19.19
CA ALA A 32 -16.74 26.29 -18.06
C ALA A 32 -18.13 26.10 -17.39
N PRO A 33 -18.49 24.86 -16.99
CA PRO A 33 -19.70 24.67 -16.24
C PRO A 33 -19.60 25.50 -14.96
N VAL A 34 -20.42 26.55 -14.86
CA VAL A 34 -20.67 27.22 -13.59
C VAL A 34 -21.47 26.20 -12.78
N PHE A 35 -20.82 25.56 -11.81
CA PHE A 35 -21.55 24.78 -10.82
C PHE A 35 -22.47 25.76 -10.11
N ALA A 36 -23.76 25.59 -10.33
CA ALA A 36 -24.79 26.40 -9.68
C ALA A 36 -24.68 26.20 -8.17
N ASP A 37 -24.46 27.30 -7.46
CA ASP A 37 -24.57 27.39 -6.02
C ASP A 37 -26.01 27.03 -5.60
N SER A 38 -26.24 25.77 -5.28
CA SER A 38 -27.49 25.33 -4.68
C SER A 38 -27.42 25.67 -3.20
N ARG A 39 -28.05 26.80 -2.84
CA ARG A 39 -28.24 27.20 -1.45
C ARG A 39 -29.34 26.34 -0.79
N ASP A 40 -29.07 25.06 -0.66
CA ASP A 40 -29.83 24.20 0.23
C ASP A 40 -28.84 23.32 0.97
N GLY A 41 -28.54 23.69 2.24
CA GLY A 41 -27.90 22.87 3.24
C GLY A 41 -26.50 22.39 2.87
N ASP A 42 -25.56 23.30 2.85
CA ASP A 42 -24.15 23.16 3.24
C ASP A 42 -23.46 21.80 3.04
N ASP A 43 -23.39 21.34 1.79
CA ASP A 43 -22.45 20.30 1.37
C ASP A 43 -21.60 20.76 0.17
N SER A 44 -21.49 22.07 -0.08
CA SER A 44 -20.54 22.57 -1.09
C SER A 44 -19.14 22.41 -0.56
N VAL A 45 -18.45 21.39 -1.05
CA VAL A 45 -17.02 21.18 -0.81
C VAL A 45 -16.29 22.36 -1.41
N ASP A 46 -15.86 23.32 -0.60
CA ASP A 46 -14.96 24.37 -1.04
C ASP A 46 -13.59 23.75 -1.40
N LEU A 47 -13.38 23.51 -2.68
CA LEU A 47 -12.13 22.96 -3.21
C LEU A 47 -10.93 23.88 -2.99
N THR A 48 -11.15 25.13 -2.58
CA THR A 48 -10.08 26.06 -2.19
C THR A 48 -9.74 25.95 -0.71
N ASP A 49 -10.56 25.28 0.10
CA ASP A 49 -10.23 24.99 1.50
C ASP A 49 -9.06 23.99 1.55
N SER A 50 -7.93 24.46 2.05
CA SER A 50 -6.72 23.64 2.21
C SER A 50 -6.94 22.37 3.06
N ARG A 51 -7.95 22.35 3.94
CA ARG A 51 -8.32 21.19 4.73
C ARG A 51 -8.97 20.10 3.88
N ILE A 52 -9.67 20.47 2.82
CA ILE A 52 -10.35 19.55 1.91
C ILE A 52 -9.43 19.15 0.77
N SER A 53 -8.68 20.09 0.20
CA SER A 53 -7.63 19.78 -0.79
C SER A 53 -6.56 18.87 -0.23
N GLY A 54 -6.39 18.85 1.10
CA GLY A 54 -5.51 17.94 1.82
C GLY A 54 -5.88 16.45 1.68
N ASP A 55 -7.15 16.12 1.42
CA ASP A 55 -7.59 14.71 1.30
C ASP A 55 -7.29 14.10 -0.07
N PHE A 56 -6.93 14.90 -1.08
CA PHE A 56 -6.59 14.42 -2.40
C PHE A 56 -5.09 14.51 -2.66
N ASP A 57 -4.54 13.46 -3.26
CA ASP A 57 -3.13 13.35 -3.62
C ASP A 57 -3.03 12.62 -4.97
N TYR A 58 -2.48 13.30 -5.99
CA TYR A 58 -2.45 12.77 -7.36
C TYR A 58 -3.81 12.29 -7.88
N GLY A 59 -4.91 12.95 -7.51
CA GLY A 59 -6.27 12.57 -7.88
C GLY A 59 -6.83 11.36 -7.11
N VAL A 60 -6.15 10.94 -6.04
CA VAL A 60 -6.58 9.85 -5.16
C VAL A 60 -7.02 10.43 -3.82
N CYS A 61 -8.26 10.13 -3.39
CA CYS A 61 -8.69 10.45 -2.04
C CYS A 61 -7.93 9.57 -1.05
N ARG A 62 -7.22 10.17 -0.10
CA ARG A 62 -6.50 9.46 0.94
C ARG A 62 -6.41 10.25 2.24
N GLY A 63 -6.29 9.53 3.34
CA GLY A 63 -6.15 10.12 4.66
C GLY A 63 -6.95 9.35 5.70
N THR A 64 -7.27 9.98 6.81
CA THR A 64 -7.97 9.34 7.93
C THR A 64 -9.48 9.60 7.92
N ASN A 65 -9.97 10.34 6.92
CA ASN A 65 -11.39 10.64 6.78
C ASN A 65 -12.13 9.48 6.09
N PRO A 66 -13.19 8.91 6.72
CA PRO A 66 -13.98 7.83 6.13
C PRO A 66 -14.63 8.17 4.77
N LYS A 67 -14.79 9.44 4.41
CA LYS A 67 -15.32 9.83 3.10
C LYS A 67 -14.47 9.35 1.92
N CYS A 68 -13.19 9.01 2.15
CA CYS A 68 -12.34 8.40 1.14
C CYS A 68 -12.58 6.89 0.97
N TYR A 69 -13.52 6.29 1.71
CA TYR A 69 -13.88 4.88 1.60
C TYR A 69 -15.02 4.66 0.62
N HIS A 70 -14.92 3.61 -0.20
CA HIS A 70 -15.97 3.14 -1.08
C HIS A 70 -16.40 1.72 -0.69
N ASP A 71 -17.69 1.45 -0.65
CA ASP A 71 -18.24 0.11 -0.44
C ASP A 71 -18.95 -0.40 -1.69
N TRP A 72 -18.25 -0.41 -2.81
CA TRP A 72 -18.88 -0.73 -4.09
C TRP A 72 -19.12 -2.23 -4.31
N VAL A 73 -18.36 -3.09 -3.64
CA VAL A 73 -18.51 -4.55 -3.74
C VAL A 73 -19.19 -5.13 -2.50
N GLY A 74 -19.07 -4.48 -1.35
CA GLY A 74 -19.80 -4.75 -0.10
C GLY A 74 -20.02 -6.23 0.23
N ALA A 75 -21.29 -6.63 0.15
CA ALA A 75 -21.73 -8.00 0.50
C ALA A 75 -21.19 -9.13 -0.39
N GLY A 76 -20.59 -8.81 -1.54
CA GLY A 76 -19.96 -9.82 -2.42
C GLY A 76 -18.66 -10.41 -1.86
N ARG A 77 -18.02 -9.73 -0.87
CA ARG A 77 -16.78 -10.21 -0.26
C ARG A 77 -17.05 -11.18 0.87
N GLN A 78 -16.34 -12.30 0.84
CA GLN A 78 -16.38 -13.33 1.88
C GLN A 78 -15.46 -12.94 3.06
N ASN A 79 -15.65 -13.55 4.24
CA ASN A 79 -14.69 -13.47 5.35
C ASN A 79 -13.44 -14.29 5.01
N ARG A 80 -12.71 -13.81 4.03
CA ARG A 80 -11.56 -14.45 3.41
C ARG A 80 -10.52 -13.40 3.07
N VAL A 81 -9.26 -13.76 3.19
CA VAL A 81 -8.12 -12.94 2.80
C VAL A 81 -7.22 -13.70 1.82
N LEU A 82 -6.46 -12.94 1.03
CA LEU A 82 -5.36 -13.46 0.23
C LEU A 82 -4.03 -13.04 0.87
N VAL A 83 -3.19 -14.00 1.25
CA VAL A 83 -1.80 -13.78 1.67
C VAL A 83 -0.90 -13.89 0.45
N TYR A 84 -0.21 -12.82 0.12
CA TYR A 84 0.70 -12.70 -1.01
C TYR A 84 2.13 -12.49 -0.51
N THR A 85 3.03 -13.43 -0.87
CA THR A 85 4.42 -13.45 -0.37
C THR A 85 5.46 -13.53 -1.47
N ARG A 86 5.09 -13.18 -2.71
CA ARG A 86 6.02 -13.22 -3.84
C ARG A 86 7.17 -12.23 -3.66
N THR A 87 8.37 -12.70 -3.96
CA THR A 87 9.58 -11.88 -3.98
C THR A 87 10.16 -11.85 -5.40
N ALA A 88 10.47 -10.65 -5.88
CA ALA A 88 11.19 -10.43 -7.14
C ALA A 88 12.60 -9.86 -6.89
N GLY A 89 13.07 -9.94 -5.65
CA GLY A 89 14.36 -9.49 -5.16
C GLY A 89 14.77 -10.26 -3.90
N PRO A 90 15.36 -9.62 -2.92
CA PRO A 90 15.74 -10.26 -1.66
C PRO A 90 14.56 -10.99 -1.02
N ARG A 91 14.81 -12.21 -0.54
CA ARG A 91 13.80 -13.05 0.11
C ARG A 91 14.16 -13.27 1.56
N HIS A 92 13.27 -12.89 2.45
CA HIS A 92 13.44 -13.14 3.88
C HIS A 92 13.37 -14.62 4.21
N ALA A 93 14.23 -15.06 5.12
CA ALA A 93 14.31 -16.47 5.51
C ALA A 93 12.99 -17.01 6.09
N ASN A 94 12.20 -16.14 6.74
CA ASN A 94 10.89 -16.48 7.31
C ASN A 94 9.82 -16.86 6.28
N LEU A 95 10.03 -16.56 5.00
CA LEU A 95 9.16 -17.00 3.90
C LEU A 95 9.48 -18.42 3.42
N GLY A 96 10.65 -18.96 3.78
CA GLY A 96 11.12 -20.26 3.27
C GLY A 96 11.41 -20.25 1.77
N PRO A 97 11.49 -21.39 1.10
CA PRO A 97 11.67 -21.46 -0.36
C PRO A 97 10.47 -20.88 -1.10
N ALA A 98 10.69 -20.52 -2.36
CA ALA A 98 9.60 -20.05 -3.21
C ALA A 98 8.49 -21.10 -3.33
N LEU A 99 7.26 -20.65 -3.27
CA LEU A 99 6.09 -21.52 -3.43
C LEU A 99 5.91 -21.92 -4.91
N ALA A 100 5.32 -23.08 -5.13
CA ALA A 100 4.89 -23.49 -6.46
C ALA A 100 3.82 -22.52 -6.99
N ALA A 101 3.72 -22.40 -8.32
CA ALA A 101 2.68 -21.61 -8.96
C ALA A 101 1.28 -22.14 -8.60
N GLY A 102 0.33 -21.23 -8.56
CA GLY A 102 -1.07 -21.54 -8.27
C GLY A 102 -1.56 -20.92 -6.96
N LEU A 103 -2.80 -21.21 -6.64
CA LEU A 103 -3.44 -20.81 -5.38
C LEU A 103 -3.32 -21.96 -4.36
N ASN A 104 -2.97 -21.63 -3.13
CA ASN A 104 -2.84 -22.58 -2.01
C ASN A 104 -1.86 -23.73 -2.30
N PRO A 105 -0.66 -23.48 -2.83
CA PRO A 105 0.34 -24.54 -2.96
C PRO A 105 0.71 -25.10 -1.57
N PRO A 106 1.19 -26.36 -1.48
CA PRO A 106 1.55 -26.95 -0.20
C PRO A 106 2.55 -26.11 0.59
N LEU A 107 2.29 -25.90 1.87
CA LEU A 107 3.19 -25.25 2.82
C LEU A 107 3.98 -26.30 3.60
N ASP A 108 5.28 -26.05 3.79
CA ASP A 108 6.10 -26.70 4.78
C ASP A 108 6.10 -25.85 6.06
N PRO A 109 5.42 -26.27 7.14
CA PRO A 109 5.29 -25.46 8.35
C PRO A 109 6.62 -25.15 9.04
N ALA A 110 7.67 -25.94 8.79
CA ALA A 110 8.99 -25.69 9.36
C ALA A 110 9.77 -24.61 8.60
N ARG A 111 9.37 -24.29 7.39
CA ARG A 111 10.09 -23.38 6.48
C ARG A 111 9.28 -22.16 6.06
N HIS A 112 7.99 -22.33 5.74
CA HIS A 112 7.07 -21.25 5.35
C HIS A 112 6.41 -20.64 6.58
N ILE A 113 7.22 -20.04 7.46
CA ILE A 113 6.79 -19.62 8.81
C ILE A 113 5.71 -18.54 8.75
N VAL A 114 5.92 -17.51 7.92
CA VAL A 114 4.96 -16.40 7.81
C VAL A 114 3.61 -16.89 7.29
N GLN A 115 3.61 -17.61 6.18
CA GLN A 115 2.39 -18.10 5.54
C GLN A 115 1.62 -19.04 6.49
N THR A 116 2.30 -20.03 7.06
CA THR A 116 1.68 -21.01 7.97
C THR A 116 1.07 -20.33 9.19
N ASN A 117 1.78 -19.37 9.79
CA ASN A 117 1.29 -18.73 11.00
C ASN A 117 0.21 -17.67 10.73
N LEU A 118 0.25 -16.97 9.62
CA LEU A 118 -0.88 -16.12 9.21
C LEU A 118 -2.14 -16.96 8.98
N VAL A 119 -2.03 -18.11 8.31
CA VAL A 119 -3.14 -19.08 8.18
C VAL A 119 -3.66 -19.50 9.54
N ARG A 120 -2.77 -19.90 10.46
CA ARG A 120 -3.13 -20.32 11.83
C ARG A 120 -3.86 -19.21 12.60
N LEU A 121 -3.28 -18.01 12.62
CA LEU A 121 -3.81 -16.86 13.37
C LEU A 121 -5.21 -16.47 12.88
N LEU A 122 -5.38 -16.38 11.56
CA LEU A 122 -6.62 -15.92 10.97
C LEU A 122 -7.71 -16.98 10.98
N ASN A 123 -7.36 -18.25 10.80
CA ASN A 123 -8.32 -19.34 10.95
C ASN A 123 -8.86 -19.44 12.39
N ALA A 124 -8.06 -19.12 13.41
CA ALA A 124 -8.51 -19.03 14.79
C ALA A 124 -9.57 -17.93 15.01
N GLU A 125 -9.60 -16.90 14.15
CA GLU A 125 -10.60 -15.83 14.13
C GLU A 125 -11.78 -16.13 13.18
N GLY A 126 -11.87 -17.33 12.63
CA GLY A 126 -12.92 -17.70 11.67
C GLY A 126 -12.77 -17.06 10.29
N ILE A 127 -11.57 -16.60 9.93
CA ILE A 127 -11.24 -15.99 8.65
C ILE A 127 -10.60 -17.03 7.75
N ALA A 128 -11.19 -17.29 6.59
CA ALA A 128 -10.59 -18.16 5.58
C ALA A 128 -9.39 -17.48 4.92
N VAL A 129 -8.34 -18.26 4.65
CA VAL A 129 -7.09 -17.75 4.10
C VAL A 129 -6.72 -18.52 2.85
N ASP A 130 -6.51 -17.79 1.77
CA ASP A 130 -5.79 -18.29 0.60
C ASP A 130 -4.38 -17.67 0.59
N TRP A 131 -3.41 -18.35 -0.03
CA TRP A 131 -2.04 -17.86 -0.16
C TRP A 131 -1.47 -18.16 -1.53
N THR A 132 -0.56 -17.31 -2.00
CA THR A 132 0.10 -17.49 -3.30
C THR A 132 1.36 -16.63 -3.43
N GLU A 133 2.26 -17.08 -4.29
CA GLU A 133 3.34 -16.27 -4.87
C GLU A 133 3.19 -16.15 -6.41
N ASP A 134 2.12 -16.71 -6.95
CA ASP A 134 1.80 -16.66 -8.37
C ASP A 134 1.06 -15.36 -8.69
N VAL A 135 1.73 -14.45 -9.38
CA VAL A 135 1.17 -13.14 -9.74
C VAL A 135 -0.10 -13.23 -10.58
N THR A 136 -0.29 -14.32 -11.32
CA THR A 136 -1.51 -14.55 -12.12
C THR A 136 -2.76 -14.78 -11.26
N ARG A 137 -2.56 -15.08 -9.96
CA ARG A 137 -3.64 -15.23 -8.98
C ARG A 137 -4.09 -13.91 -8.36
N VAL A 138 -3.34 -12.83 -8.59
CA VAL A 138 -3.80 -11.47 -8.30
C VAL A 138 -4.80 -11.06 -9.39
N SER A 139 -5.94 -11.72 -9.45
CA SER A 139 -6.94 -11.56 -10.50
C SER A 139 -8.35 -11.37 -9.95
N ASN A 140 -8.97 -12.35 -9.34
CA ASN A 140 -10.32 -12.24 -8.80
C ASN A 140 -10.31 -11.75 -7.34
N LEU A 141 -9.78 -10.54 -7.08
CA LEU A 141 -9.58 -10.04 -5.73
C LEU A 141 -10.88 -9.68 -5.01
N ASN A 142 -11.99 -9.45 -5.73
CA ASN A 142 -13.24 -9.01 -5.12
C ASN A 142 -13.91 -10.05 -4.22
N ILE A 143 -13.47 -11.31 -4.23
CA ILE A 143 -13.93 -12.31 -3.27
C ILE A 143 -13.28 -12.15 -1.89
N TYR A 144 -12.15 -11.43 -1.78
CA TYR A 144 -11.44 -11.22 -0.54
C TYR A 144 -11.83 -9.90 0.13
N LYS A 145 -11.97 -9.90 1.44
CA LYS A 145 -12.14 -8.66 2.22
C LYS A 145 -10.83 -7.89 2.37
N ALA A 146 -9.70 -8.60 2.43
CA ALA A 146 -8.39 -7.98 2.41
C ALA A 146 -7.38 -8.82 1.62
N VAL A 147 -6.37 -8.14 1.06
CA VAL A 147 -5.13 -8.72 0.55
C VAL A 147 -3.99 -8.34 1.48
N ILE A 148 -3.14 -9.31 1.84
CA ILE A 148 -2.06 -9.16 2.81
C ILE A 148 -0.75 -9.38 2.07
N PHE A 149 0.05 -8.33 1.92
CA PHE A 149 1.42 -8.42 1.43
C PHE A 149 2.33 -8.62 2.63
N ALA A 150 2.95 -9.79 2.73
CA ALA A 150 3.83 -10.12 3.84
C ALA A 150 5.24 -10.43 3.33
N SER A 151 6.19 -9.60 3.72
CA SER A 151 7.61 -9.70 3.32
C SER A 151 7.82 -9.87 1.81
N THR A 152 6.94 -9.29 0.97
CA THR A 152 7.13 -9.20 -0.48
C THR A 152 8.34 -8.33 -0.80
N SER A 153 8.89 -8.40 -2.01
CA SER A 153 10.02 -7.56 -2.38
C SER A 153 10.06 -7.22 -3.86
N ARG A 154 10.56 -6.01 -4.16
CA ARG A 154 10.79 -5.48 -5.51
C ARG A 154 9.52 -5.55 -6.37
N ASP A 155 9.61 -5.84 -7.64
CA ASP A 155 8.49 -5.85 -8.59
C ASP A 155 7.60 -7.10 -8.43
N ALA A 156 7.05 -7.29 -7.23
CA ALA A 156 6.27 -8.47 -6.86
C ALA A 156 4.99 -8.64 -7.69
N LEU A 157 4.46 -7.56 -8.25
CA LEU A 157 3.25 -7.59 -9.08
C LEU A 157 3.53 -7.67 -10.59
N TRP A 158 4.80 -7.72 -10.99
CA TRP A 158 5.16 -7.86 -12.39
C TRP A 158 5.27 -9.33 -12.79
N ASN A 159 4.71 -9.68 -13.93
CA ASN A 159 4.88 -11.01 -14.52
C ASN A 159 6.10 -11.01 -15.44
N HIS A 160 7.29 -11.12 -14.84
CA HIS A 160 8.51 -11.26 -15.64
C HIS A 160 8.59 -12.67 -16.23
N SER A 161 8.58 -12.77 -17.54
CA SER A 161 8.76 -14.04 -18.25
C SER A 161 10.19 -14.55 -18.21
N VAL A 162 11.16 -13.75 -17.77
CA VAL A 162 12.59 -14.12 -17.76
C VAL A 162 13.30 -13.55 -16.54
N GLY A 163 13.79 -14.42 -15.68
CA GLY A 163 14.96 -14.23 -14.84
C GLY A 163 14.95 -13.08 -13.81
N GLY A 164 13.80 -12.51 -13.47
CA GLY A 164 13.70 -11.60 -12.32
C GLY A 164 14.52 -10.31 -12.41
N GLN A 165 14.89 -9.87 -13.59
CA GLN A 165 15.61 -8.61 -13.75
C GLN A 165 14.63 -7.43 -13.73
N VAL A 166 14.73 -6.64 -12.68
CA VAL A 166 13.98 -5.42 -12.47
C VAL A 166 14.24 -4.44 -13.63
N GLY A 167 13.17 -3.96 -14.26
CA GLY A 167 13.24 -2.82 -15.18
C GLY A 167 13.76 -3.12 -16.60
N GLN A 168 13.98 -4.37 -16.99
CA GLN A 168 14.54 -4.67 -18.31
C GLN A 168 13.51 -4.99 -19.40
N ASN A 169 12.22 -5.13 -19.09
CA ASN A 169 11.20 -5.43 -20.08
C ASN A 169 10.20 -4.28 -20.26
N LEU A 170 10.68 -3.18 -20.75
CA LEU A 170 9.85 -2.06 -21.20
C LEU A 170 9.26 -2.28 -22.61
N THR A 171 9.37 -3.47 -23.16
CA THR A 171 8.88 -3.79 -24.50
C THR A 171 7.39 -4.12 -24.54
N GLY A 172 6.56 -3.30 -23.91
CA GLY A 172 5.15 -3.15 -24.27
C GLY A 172 4.25 -4.39 -24.12
N ASN A 173 4.59 -5.36 -23.27
CA ASN A 173 3.67 -6.44 -22.97
C ASN A 173 2.68 -5.98 -21.88
N TYR A 174 1.52 -5.49 -22.31
CA TYR A 174 0.45 -4.99 -21.43
C TYR A 174 -0.02 -6.00 -20.37
N GLN A 175 0.23 -7.28 -20.53
CA GLN A 175 -0.09 -8.31 -19.55
C GLN A 175 0.77 -8.23 -18.27
N GLN A 176 1.91 -7.55 -18.35
CA GLN A 176 2.81 -7.43 -17.20
C GLN A 176 2.23 -6.57 -16.08
N ASP A 177 1.35 -5.62 -16.41
CA ASP A 177 0.71 -4.73 -15.45
C ASP A 177 -0.69 -5.19 -14.99
N ALA A 178 -1.14 -6.35 -15.42
CA ALA A 178 -2.49 -6.83 -15.10
C ALA A 178 -2.72 -6.88 -13.57
N ALA A 179 -1.77 -7.41 -12.81
CA ALA A 179 -1.89 -7.50 -11.35
C ALA A 179 -1.92 -6.12 -10.67
N ARG A 180 -1.14 -5.14 -11.13
CA ARG A 180 -1.19 -3.76 -10.66
C ARG A 180 -2.55 -3.14 -10.92
N THR A 181 -3.05 -3.27 -12.14
CA THR A 181 -4.37 -2.76 -12.53
C THR A 181 -5.48 -3.39 -11.70
N LEU A 182 -5.45 -4.70 -11.50
CA LEU A 182 -6.46 -5.44 -10.73
C LEU A 182 -6.40 -5.10 -9.24
N LEU A 183 -5.21 -4.93 -8.67
CA LEU A 183 -5.07 -4.46 -7.29
C LEU A 183 -5.64 -3.05 -7.14
N ARG A 184 -5.33 -2.14 -8.06
CA ARG A 184 -5.87 -0.77 -8.05
C ARG A 184 -7.39 -0.77 -8.14
N GLN A 185 -7.98 -1.55 -9.03
CA GLN A 185 -9.43 -1.68 -9.15
C GLN A 185 -10.06 -2.23 -7.87
N TYR A 186 -9.44 -3.25 -7.28
CA TYR A 186 -9.86 -3.86 -6.04
C TYR A 186 -9.86 -2.86 -4.86
N ILE A 187 -8.77 -2.09 -4.70
CA ILE A 187 -8.67 -1.05 -3.67
C ILE A 187 -9.75 0.00 -3.89
N ARG A 188 -9.88 0.52 -5.12
CA ARG A 188 -10.89 1.54 -5.46
C ARG A 188 -12.32 1.08 -5.20
N ALA A 189 -12.60 -0.20 -5.32
CA ALA A 189 -13.89 -0.79 -4.98
C ALA A 189 -14.10 -1.03 -3.47
N GLY A 190 -13.22 -0.54 -2.61
CA GLY A 190 -13.31 -0.65 -1.15
C GLY A 190 -12.59 -1.87 -0.57
N GLY A 191 -11.62 -2.44 -1.28
CA GLY A 191 -10.82 -3.57 -0.80
C GLY A 191 -9.92 -3.20 0.36
N GLY A 192 -9.67 -4.15 1.28
CA GLY A 192 -8.69 -4.01 2.35
C GLY A 192 -7.28 -4.35 1.86
N PHE A 193 -6.31 -3.58 2.30
CA PHE A 193 -4.89 -3.81 2.05
C PHE A 193 -4.13 -3.86 3.36
N VAL A 194 -3.23 -4.83 3.48
CA VAL A 194 -2.35 -4.97 4.63
C VAL A 194 -0.92 -5.17 4.14
N ALA A 195 0.02 -4.40 4.67
CA ALA A 195 1.45 -4.58 4.42
C ALA A 195 2.19 -4.92 5.71
N ILE A 196 3.01 -5.97 5.66
CA ILE A 196 3.80 -6.44 6.78
C ILE A 196 5.27 -6.50 6.37
N HIS A 197 6.12 -5.85 7.16
CA HIS A 197 7.58 -5.88 7.07
C HIS A 197 8.10 -5.49 5.67
N ASN A 198 8.81 -6.38 4.97
CA ASN A 198 9.44 -6.05 3.68
C ASN A 198 8.44 -5.78 2.53
N ALA A 199 7.13 -5.82 2.80
CA ALA A 199 6.17 -5.24 1.87
C ALA A 199 6.44 -3.74 1.59
N PHE A 200 7.16 -3.06 2.47
CA PHE A 200 7.69 -1.70 2.23
C PHE A 200 8.83 -1.65 1.21
N GLY A 201 9.50 -2.76 0.96
CA GLY A 201 10.53 -2.92 -0.06
C GLY A 201 9.99 -3.39 -1.42
N THR A 202 8.72 -3.13 -1.69
CA THR A 202 7.98 -3.64 -2.87
C THR A 202 7.54 -2.49 -3.76
N GLU A 203 7.53 -2.70 -5.08
CA GLU A 203 6.94 -1.80 -6.09
C GLU A 203 7.48 -0.36 -6.04
N TYR A 204 8.76 -0.16 -5.80
CA TYR A 204 9.40 1.17 -5.68
C TYR A 204 9.14 2.11 -6.86
N ASN A 205 8.88 1.59 -8.05
CA ASN A 205 8.62 2.39 -9.24
C ASN A 205 7.11 2.58 -9.50
N TRP A 206 6.26 2.29 -8.52
CA TRP A 206 4.83 2.44 -8.63
C TRP A 206 4.27 3.31 -7.50
N GLN A 207 4.11 4.59 -7.79
CA GLN A 207 3.64 5.62 -6.83
C GLN A 207 2.30 5.27 -6.17
N TYR A 208 1.44 4.53 -6.88
CA TYR A 208 0.18 4.07 -6.30
C TYR A 208 0.40 3.13 -5.11
N TYR A 209 1.39 2.23 -5.20
CA TYR A 209 1.74 1.33 -4.11
C TYR A 209 2.40 2.09 -2.94
N GLU A 210 3.27 3.04 -3.24
CA GLU A 210 3.83 3.94 -2.22
C GLU A 210 2.70 4.68 -1.48
N GLY A 211 1.67 5.15 -2.21
CA GLY A 211 0.48 5.74 -1.63
C GLY A 211 -0.29 4.80 -0.71
N LEU A 212 -0.43 3.51 -1.06
CA LEU A 212 -1.01 2.47 -0.19
C LEU A 212 -0.23 2.32 1.12
N LEU A 213 1.08 2.48 1.09
CA LEU A 213 1.94 2.46 2.27
C LEU A 213 1.90 3.77 3.08
N GLY A 214 1.12 4.77 2.66
CA GLY A 214 1.05 6.08 3.31
C GLY A 214 2.05 7.10 2.76
N ASN A 215 2.49 6.97 1.52
CA ASN A 215 3.64 7.64 0.90
C ASN A 215 4.94 7.29 1.61
N ALA A 216 5.20 6.01 1.81
CA ALA A 216 6.39 5.55 2.51
C ALA A 216 6.99 4.35 1.77
N ASN A 217 8.31 4.30 1.70
CA ASN A 217 9.07 3.16 1.21
C ASN A 217 10.20 2.83 2.19
N TYR A 218 10.58 1.56 2.22
CA TYR A 218 11.79 1.15 2.91
C TYR A 218 13.01 1.85 2.28
N TYR A 219 13.85 2.42 3.13
CA TYR A 219 15.11 3.02 2.72
C TYR A 219 16.32 2.24 3.26
N ASP A 220 16.46 2.16 4.58
CA ASP A 220 17.45 1.36 5.28
C ASP A 220 16.98 0.99 6.70
N HIS A 221 17.82 0.34 7.46
CA HIS A 221 17.64 0.03 8.89
C HIS A 221 18.99 -0.10 9.58
N GLY A 222 18.99 -0.04 10.91
CA GLY A 222 20.11 -0.45 11.74
C GLY A 222 20.26 -1.97 11.78
N ALA A 223 21.03 -2.49 12.74
CA ALA A 223 21.08 -3.94 12.97
C ALA A 223 19.73 -4.46 13.47
N TYR A 224 19.44 -5.74 13.26
CA TYR A 224 18.39 -6.43 14.00
C TYR A 224 18.70 -6.36 15.50
N GLN A 225 17.78 -5.80 16.29
CA GLN A 225 18.03 -5.46 17.68
C GLN A 225 16.74 -5.32 18.49
N PRO A 226 16.84 -5.43 19.83
CA PRO A 226 15.72 -5.05 20.69
C PRO A 226 15.44 -3.55 20.61
N GLY A 227 14.17 -3.21 20.82
CA GLY A 227 13.66 -1.86 20.96
C GLY A 227 12.35 -1.90 21.72
N THR A 228 11.86 -0.72 22.14
CA THR A 228 10.60 -0.59 22.85
C THR A 228 9.54 0.02 21.94
N VAL A 229 8.49 -0.74 21.63
CA VAL A 229 7.32 -0.23 20.91
C VAL A 229 6.44 0.60 21.86
N GLN A 230 5.97 1.74 21.38
CA GLN A 230 5.07 2.65 22.07
C GLN A 230 3.74 2.73 21.32
N ILE A 231 2.63 2.47 22.00
CA ILE A 231 1.30 2.66 21.43
C ILE A 231 0.93 4.14 21.53
N VAL A 232 0.64 4.77 20.39
CA VAL A 232 0.24 6.18 20.32
C VAL A 232 -1.24 6.35 20.01
N ASN A 233 -1.91 5.27 19.61
CA ASN A 233 -3.36 5.21 19.47
C ASN A 233 -3.88 3.95 20.18
N ASP A 234 -4.58 4.15 21.29
CA ASP A 234 -5.08 3.10 22.17
C ASP A 234 -6.52 2.63 21.84
N ARG A 235 -7.14 3.19 20.81
CA ARG A 235 -8.54 2.92 20.43
C ARG A 235 -8.70 2.15 19.14
N ASP A 236 -7.68 2.17 18.28
CA ASP A 236 -7.72 1.32 17.08
C ASP A 236 -7.71 -0.15 17.52
N VAL A 237 -8.52 -0.98 16.86
CA VAL A 237 -8.67 -2.39 17.23
C VAL A 237 -7.34 -3.16 17.18
N SER A 238 -6.40 -2.71 16.37
CA SER A 238 -5.07 -3.33 16.28
C SER A 238 -4.17 -3.04 17.48
N THR A 239 -4.48 -2.00 18.24
CA THR A 239 -3.66 -1.56 19.39
C THR A 239 -4.43 -1.53 20.70
N ALA A 240 -5.77 -1.58 20.64
CA ALA A 240 -6.62 -1.61 21.81
C ALA A 240 -6.31 -2.84 22.69
N GLY A 241 -6.11 -2.60 24.00
CA GLY A 241 -5.78 -3.66 24.95
C GLY A 241 -4.36 -4.19 24.88
N LEU A 242 -3.47 -3.59 24.07
CA LEU A 242 -2.03 -3.81 24.16
C LEU A 242 -1.43 -2.96 25.29
N PRO A 243 -0.30 -3.39 25.89
CA PRO A 243 0.46 -2.54 26.79
C PRO A 243 0.86 -1.23 26.09
N ALA A 244 0.83 -0.11 26.80
CA ALA A 244 1.24 1.18 26.23
C ALA A 244 2.69 1.18 25.73
N ARG A 245 3.52 0.31 26.31
CA ARG A 245 4.92 0.06 25.91
C ARG A 245 5.20 -1.43 26.06
N TRP A 246 5.91 -1.99 25.06
CA TRP A 246 6.33 -3.40 25.11
C TRP A 246 7.63 -3.60 24.34
N ASP A 247 8.46 -4.52 24.80
CA ASP A 247 9.74 -4.82 24.17
C ASP A 247 9.56 -5.75 22.98
N PHE A 248 10.29 -5.48 21.92
CA PHE A 248 10.31 -6.29 20.72
C PHE A 248 11.70 -6.24 20.08
N SER A 249 12.04 -7.22 19.26
CA SER A 249 13.26 -7.17 18.45
C SER A 249 12.91 -7.26 16.98
N ASP A 250 13.42 -6.30 16.21
CA ASP A 250 13.18 -6.23 14.77
C ASP A 250 14.32 -5.50 14.03
N GLU A 251 14.21 -5.44 12.70
CA GLU A 251 14.87 -4.44 11.86
C GLU A 251 13.98 -3.20 11.83
N TRP A 252 14.40 -2.14 12.52
CA TRP A 252 13.64 -0.91 12.62
C TRP A 252 13.82 -0.09 11.35
N TYR A 253 12.82 -0.14 10.46
CA TYR A 253 12.90 0.43 9.11
C TYR A 253 12.85 1.95 9.14
N ASN A 254 13.85 2.57 8.54
CA ASN A 254 13.81 3.97 8.15
C ASN A 254 13.11 4.09 6.80
N LEU A 255 12.27 5.10 6.66
CA LEU A 255 11.35 5.27 5.55
C LEU A 255 11.65 6.56 4.80
N VAL A 256 11.73 6.48 3.49
CA VAL A 256 11.85 7.63 2.58
C VAL A 256 10.92 7.38 1.39
N PRO A 257 9.91 8.25 1.18
CA PRO A 257 9.47 9.39 2.00
C PRO A 257 8.96 8.99 3.39
N PHE A 258 8.78 9.99 4.27
CA PHE A 258 8.13 9.80 5.57
C PHE A 258 6.62 9.68 5.40
N PRO A 259 5.93 8.76 6.12
CA PRO A 259 4.49 8.58 5.99
C PRO A 259 3.70 9.85 6.32
N THR A 260 2.74 10.17 5.46
CA THR A 260 1.89 11.37 5.55
C THR A 260 0.43 11.05 5.37
N LYS A 261 -0.46 11.89 5.91
CA LYS A 261 -1.92 11.72 5.85
C LYS A 261 -2.40 10.36 6.38
N VAL A 262 -1.72 9.84 7.37
CA VAL A 262 -2.00 8.56 8.02
C VAL A 262 -2.32 8.77 9.49
N ARG A 263 -2.96 7.80 10.10
CA ARG A 263 -3.10 7.73 11.55
C ARG A 263 -2.05 6.78 12.09
N PHE A 264 -1.10 7.32 12.84
CA PHE A 264 -0.09 6.53 13.50
C PHE A 264 -0.70 5.75 14.67
N LEU A 265 -0.32 4.48 14.78
CA LEU A 265 -0.82 3.53 15.77
C LEU A 265 0.25 3.16 16.79
N ALA A 266 1.46 2.92 16.29
CA ALA A 266 2.61 2.57 17.11
C ALA A 266 3.91 3.18 16.57
N LEU A 267 4.80 3.50 17.48
CA LEU A 267 6.16 4.00 17.21
C LEU A 267 7.16 3.05 17.87
N VAL A 268 8.43 3.08 17.45
CA VAL A 268 9.53 2.60 18.29
C VAL A 268 10.16 3.78 19.02
N ASP A 269 10.55 3.57 20.26
CA ASP A 269 11.33 4.53 21.03
C ASP A 269 12.77 4.55 20.51
N GLU A 270 13.12 5.59 19.78
CA GLU A 270 14.47 5.78 19.22
C GLU A 270 15.58 5.71 20.26
N ASP A 271 15.31 6.15 21.52
CA ASP A 271 16.29 6.10 22.59
C ASP A 271 16.55 4.67 23.08
N SER A 272 15.68 3.72 22.74
CA SER A 272 15.88 2.29 23.02
C SER A 272 16.79 1.58 22.01
N LEU A 273 17.12 2.22 20.87
CA LEU A 273 17.86 1.62 19.77
C LEU A 273 19.36 1.87 19.89
N ALA A 274 20.16 0.81 19.81
CA ALA A 274 21.62 0.90 19.80
C ALA A 274 22.17 1.34 18.43
N THR A 275 21.55 0.86 17.33
CA THR A 275 21.88 1.26 15.96
C THR A 275 20.62 1.70 15.23
N LYS A 276 20.61 2.92 14.68
CA LYS A 276 19.42 3.55 14.17
C LYS A 276 19.26 3.44 12.65
N HIS A 277 20.39 3.36 11.93
CA HIS A 277 20.39 3.45 10.48
C HIS A 277 21.71 2.92 9.89
N SER A 278 21.72 2.69 8.59
CA SER A 278 22.94 2.51 7.80
C SER A 278 23.36 3.79 7.07
N ILE A 279 22.41 4.47 6.44
CA ILE A 279 22.64 5.69 5.64
C ILE A 279 21.69 6.83 6.09
N HIS A 280 20.45 6.50 6.41
CA HIS A 280 19.45 7.45 6.88
C HIS A 280 19.89 8.10 8.20
N PRO A 281 19.63 9.41 8.42
CA PRO A 281 20.05 10.11 9.66
C PRO A 281 19.31 9.65 10.93
N GLY A 282 18.35 8.72 10.80
CA GLY A 282 17.46 8.28 11.88
C GLY A 282 16.29 9.25 12.11
N PHE A 283 15.41 8.87 13.01
CA PHE A 283 14.28 9.71 13.44
C PHE A 283 14.54 10.25 14.84
N PRO A 284 14.39 11.56 15.11
CA PRO A 284 14.75 12.12 16.42
C PRO A 284 13.92 11.56 17.58
N LYS A 285 12.59 11.46 17.43
CA LYS A 285 11.65 10.97 18.47
C LYS A 285 10.36 10.39 17.90
N PHE A 286 10.19 10.38 16.61
CA PHE A 286 8.94 9.94 15.99
C PHE A 286 9.25 8.95 14.89
N HIS A 287 9.45 7.69 15.29
CA HIS A 287 9.78 6.59 14.40
C HIS A 287 8.60 5.63 14.26
N PRO A 288 7.75 5.80 13.23
CA PRO A 288 6.52 5.04 13.09
C PRO A 288 6.81 3.59 12.69
N VAL A 289 6.10 2.65 13.31
CA VAL A 289 6.17 1.22 12.99
C VAL A 289 4.82 0.62 12.58
N ALA A 290 3.69 1.30 12.86
CA ALA A 290 2.37 0.87 12.38
C ALA A 290 1.45 2.09 12.20
N TRP A 291 0.64 2.06 11.12
CA TRP A 291 -0.36 3.10 10.83
C TRP A 291 -1.46 2.60 9.89
N CYS A 292 -2.49 3.44 9.75
CA CYS A 292 -3.62 3.17 8.87
C CYS A 292 -4.06 4.43 8.11
N GLN A 293 -4.73 4.23 6.98
CA GLN A 293 -5.38 5.27 6.19
C GLN A 293 -6.47 4.67 5.30
N TYR A 294 -7.39 5.51 4.86
CA TYR A 294 -8.18 5.24 3.67
C TYR A 294 -7.35 5.65 2.44
N TYR A 295 -7.41 4.88 1.37
CA TYR A 295 -6.69 5.13 0.14
C TYR A 295 -7.47 4.68 -1.07
N ASP A 296 -7.79 5.62 -1.99
CA ASP A 296 -8.49 5.37 -3.27
C ASP A 296 -9.73 4.49 -3.13
N GLY A 297 -10.50 4.68 -2.08
CA GLY A 297 -11.68 3.87 -1.77
C GLY A 297 -11.45 2.70 -0.82
N GLY A 298 -10.23 2.23 -0.66
CA GLY A 298 -9.89 1.09 0.19
C GLY A 298 -9.46 1.47 1.61
N ARG A 299 -9.20 0.44 2.41
CA ARG A 299 -8.64 0.53 3.77
C ARG A 299 -7.22 -0.01 3.74
N SER A 300 -6.23 0.78 4.15
CA SER A 300 -4.83 0.35 4.22
C SER A 300 -4.34 0.38 5.66
N TRP A 301 -3.97 -0.78 6.20
CA TRP A 301 -3.30 -0.95 7.49
C TRP A 301 -1.91 -1.54 7.26
N VAL A 302 -0.88 -0.95 7.84
CA VAL A 302 0.50 -1.34 7.54
C VAL A 302 1.36 -1.36 8.79
N THR A 303 2.37 -2.25 8.81
CA THR A 303 3.42 -2.30 9.84
C THR A 303 4.77 -2.67 9.23
N THR A 304 5.82 -2.00 9.70
CA THR A 304 7.21 -2.32 9.32
C THR A 304 7.76 -3.52 10.09
N LEU A 305 7.09 -3.96 11.15
CA LEU A 305 7.51 -5.07 12.00
C LEU A 305 7.30 -6.43 11.33
N GLY A 306 8.09 -7.45 11.73
CA GLY A 306 7.89 -8.83 11.30
C GLY A 306 9.07 -9.49 10.62
N HIS A 307 10.31 -9.07 10.91
CA HIS A 307 11.53 -9.63 10.31
C HIS A 307 11.73 -11.11 10.64
N ILE A 308 11.61 -11.47 11.92
CA ILE A 308 12.07 -12.77 12.40
C ILE A 308 10.96 -13.84 12.51
N ASN A 309 11.32 -15.09 12.28
CA ASN A 309 10.42 -16.25 12.37
C ASN A 309 9.63 -16.30 13.69
N THR A 310 10.34 -16.08 14.81
CA THR A 310 9.75 -16.18 16.15
C THR A 310 8.68 -15.14 16.43
N ALA A 311 8.62 -14.02 15.67
CA ALA A 311 7.54 -13.05 15.76
C ALA A 311 6.15 -13.67 15.45
N PHE A 312 6.11 -14.64 14.56
CA PHE A 312 4.87 -15.24 14.05
C PHE A 312 4.50 -16.55 14.75
N THR A 313 5.47 -17.26 15.38
CA THR A 313 5.24 -18.60 15.90
C THR A 313 4.36 -18.59 17.16
N ALA A 314 3.60 -19.66 17.32
CA ALA A 314 2.84 -19.90 18.53
C ALA A 314 3.71 -20.01 19.75
N ALA A 315 3.63 -19.89 20.86
CA ALA A 315 4.52 -20.12 22.01
C ALA A 315 5.95 -19.56 21.78
N SER A 316 6.04 -18.39 21.15
CA SER A 316 7.33 -17.72 20.94
C SER A 316 7.92 -17.24 22.26
N ALA A 317 9.23 -17.44 22.43
CA ALA A 317 10.00 -16.87 23.53
C ALA A 317 10.46 -15.43 23.23
N LEU A 318 10.20 -14.87 22.04
CA LEU A 318 10.51 -13.51 21.70
C LEU A 318 9.63 -12.56 22.52
N PRO A 319 10.19 -11.63 23.29
CA PRO A 319 9.42 -10.58 23.95
C PRO A 319 8.53 -9.85 22.95
N GLY A 320 7.28 -9.57 23.30
CA GLY A 320 6.34 -8.85 22.47
C GLY A 320 5.76 -9.61 21.26
N ALA A 321 6.12 -10.88 21.04
CA ALA A 321 5.57 -11.65 19.93
C ALA A 321 4.04 -11.79 20.02
N THR A 322 3.50 -11.94 21.23
CA THR A 322 2.05 -11.99 21.46
C THR A 322 1.37 -10.66 21.10
N GLU A 323 1.97 -9.56 21.51
CA GLU A 323 1.51 -8.20 21.23
C GLU A 323 1.54 -7.94 19.72
N PHE A 324 2.64 -8.29 19.06
CA PHE A 324 2.77 -8.22 17.61
C PHE A 324 1.68 -9.03 16.89
N GLN A 325 1.46 -10.29 17.30
CA GLN A 325 0.44 -11.17 16.68
C GLN A 325 -0.98 -10.59 16.88
N LYS A 326 -1.30 -10.08 18.07
CA LYS A 326 -2.57 -9.40 18.33
C LYS A 326 -2.71 -8.15 17.45
N MET A 327 -1.65 -7.35 17.34
CA MET A 327 -1.65 -6.14 16.53
C MET A 327 -1.93 -6.42 15.06
N ILE A 328 -1.24 -7.39 14.45
CA ILE A 328 -1.48 -7.73 13.03
C ILE A 328 -2.87 -8.34 12.80
N VAL A 329 -3.37 -9.19 13.71
CA VAL A 329 -4.72 -9.75 13.61
C VAL A 329 -5.77 -8.65 13.70
N GLY A 330 -5.65 -7.72 14.65
CA GLY A 330 -6.54 -6.56 14.77
C GLY A 330 -6.50 -5.67 13.52
N GLY A 331 -5.30 -5.39 13.00
CA GLY A 331 -5.12 -4.62 11.77
C GLY A 331 -5.75 -5.28 10.55
N ILE A 332 -5.59 -6.60 10.39
CA ILE A 332 -6.23 -7.35 9.32
C ILE A 332 -7.76 -7.30 9.45
N LYS A 333 -8.31 -7.54 10.65
CA LYS A 333 -9.76 -7.48 10.90
C LYS A 333 -10.33 -6.10 10.59
N SER A 334 -9.63 -5.03 10.96
CA SER A 334 -10.06 -3.66 10.66
C SER A 334 -9.99 -3.36 9.17
N ALA A 335 -8.92 -3.74 8.48
CA ALA A 335 -8.80 -3.59 7.04
C ALA A 335 -9.89 -4.39 6.27
N MET A 336 -10.27 -5.57 6.78
CA MET A 336 -11.40 -6.35 6.27
C MET A 336 -12.76 -5.68 6.51
N GLY A 337 -12.86 -4.72 7.42
CA GLY A 337 -14.11 -4.12 7.86
C GLY A 337 -14.95 -5.04 8.76
N LEU A 338 -14.34 -5.98 9.43
CA LEU A 338 -14.96 -6.78 10.49
C LEU A 338 -15.00 -6.02 11.82
N GLU A 339 -14.12 -5.06 11.97
CA GLU A 339 -13.98 -4.17 13.12
C GLU A 339 -13.87 -2.71 12.63
N PRO A 340 -14.12 -1.72 13.49
CA PRO A 340 -13.95 -0.32 13.14
C PRO A 340 -12.53 -0.03 12.63
N PHE A 341 -12.43 0.69 11.51
CA PHE A 341 -11.16 0.95 10.86
C PHE A 341 -10.62 2.33 11.21
N CYS A 342 -9.31 2.39 11.54
CA CYS A 342 -8.53 3.61 11.65
C CYS A 342 -9.14 4.63 12.64
N GLN A 343 -9.59 4.16 13.81
CA GLN A 343 -10.29 4.98 14.80
C GLN A 343 -9.38 6.04 15.41
N PRO A 344 -9.90 7.27 15.68
CA PRO A 344 -9.12 8.30 16.35
C PRO A 344 -8.81 7.88 17.80
N GLY A 345 -7.57 8.15 18.22
CA GLY A 345 -7.09 7.90 19.57
C GLY A 345 -7.79 8.76 20.61
N SER A 346 -7.58 8.43 21.89
CA SER A 346 -8.13 9.18 23.01
C SER A 346 -7.66 10.65 23.02
N HIS A 347 -6.45 10.91 22.57
CA HIS A 347 -5.83 12.23 22.51
C HIS A 347 -6.25 13.06 21.29
N ASP A 348 -6.72 12.44 20.20
CA ASP A 348 -7.14 13.15 18.98
C ASP A 348 -8.43 13.96 19.17
N ARG A 349 -9.30 13.58 20.12
CA ARG A 349 -10.61 14.24 20.33
C ARG A 349 -10.50 15.65 20.91
N HIS A 350 -9.41 16.02 21.55
CA HIS A 350 -9.25 17.38 22.08
C HIS A 350 -8.92 18.40 20.98
N ASN A 351 -8.37 17.96 19.86
CA ASN A 351 -8.03 18.86 18.75
C ASN A 351 -9.21 19.15 17.82
N ASP A 352 -10.25 18.30 17.77
CA ASP A 352 -11.43 18.53 16.93
C ASP A 352 -12.40 19.57 17.55
N TYR A 353 -12.48 19.66 18.89
CA TYR A 353 -13.34 20.64 19.56
C TYR A 353 -12.85 22.09 19.45
N ASP A 354 -11.54 22.31 19.28
CA ASP A 354 -10.96 23.65 19.15
C ASP A 354 -10.94 24.15 17.69
N ARG A 355 -11.20 23.30 16.69
CA ARG A 355 -11.28 23.69 15.27
C ARG A 355 -12.64 24.25 14.87
N ASP A 356 -13.72 23.86 15.55
CA ASP A 356 -15.08 24.36 15.28
C ASP A 356 -15.38 25.71 15.96
N ARG A 357 -14.42 26.29 16.68
CA ARG A 357 -14.58 27.58 17.38
C ARG A 357 -13.66 28.73 16.92
N ARG A 358 -13.00 28.55 15.76
CA ARG A 358 -12.18 29.65 15.19
C ARG A 358 -12.62 30.05 13.81
#